data_aa58adad1086bc3d8dc424a10aac1a53
#
_entry.id   aa58adad1086bc3d8dc424a10aac1a53
#
_cell.length_a   1.000
_cell.length_b   1.000
_cell.length_c   1.000
_cell.angle_alpha   90.00
_cell.angle_beta   90.00
_cell.angle_gamma   90.00
#
_symmetry.space_group_name_H-M   'P 1'
#
loop_
_entity.id
_entity.type
_entity.pdbx_description
1 polymer ?
#
loop_
_entity_poly.entity_id
_entity_poly.type
_entity_poly.pdbx_seq_one_letter_code
_entity_poly.pdbx_strand_id
1 'polypeptide(L)'
;MSTFLQQLVNGVTWGSVYALIALGYTMVYGILRLINFAHGDIYMLGAFMGLYASRWFHAAQDPSPVKALLVLLTSMLLSALIGMLIERLAYKPVRKSPRLSALITAIGVSLLLENGGVLVFGADPKFFPQLIPQKTIALLPGVAVSNQQLIVLVVSIVLMFALRMFVLHTRTGKAMQAVSHNHMAASLMGISVDRIITITFMIGSALAAAAGVLVALQSPKIEPYMGIMPGLKAFVAAVLGGIGNIPGAVVGGLVMGVAEVMVTGYLSPTYRDAIAFVLLIVILLVRPAGIFGKAVTEKV
;
A
#
# COMPACT_ATOMS: atom_id res chain seq x y z
N MET A 1 -14.02 -27.39 8.80
CA MET A 1 -14.29 -26.72 7.51
C MET A 1 -14.66 -25.24 7.70
N SER A 2 -15.50 -24.92 8.66
CA SER A 2 -15.86 -23.51 8.98
C SER A 2 -14.65 -22.65 9.37
N THR A 3 -13.73 -23.17 10.21
CA THR A 3 -12.50 -22.46 10.61
C THR A 3 -11.62 -22.11 9.40
N PHE A 4 -11.46 -23.03 8.45
CA PHE A 4 -10.69 -22.77 7.23
C PHE A 4 -11.30 -21.65 6.39
N LEU A 5 -12.62 -21.69 6.18
CA LEU A 5 -13.34 -20.64 5.44
C LEU A 5 -13.24 -19.29 6.15
N GLN A 6 -13.34 -19.28 7.50
CA GLN A 6 -13.15 -18.04 8.27
C GLN A 6 -11.75 -17.47 8.10
N GLN A 7 -10.71 -18.30 8.17
CA GLN A 7 -9.32 -17.86 7.97
C GLN A 7 -9.09 -17.39 6.52
N LEU A 8 -9.72 -18.03 5.55
CA LEU A 8 -9.63 -17.59 4.15
C LEU A 8 -10.24 -16.19 3.96
N VAL A 9 -11.43 -15.94 4.52
CA VAL A 9 -12.06 -14.62 4.49
C VAL A 9 -11.17 -13.56 5.16
N ASN A 10 -10.65 -13.87 6.34
CA ASN A 10 -9.73 -12.98 7.06
C ASN A 10 -8.45 -12.73 6.24
N GLY A 11 -7.89 -13.79 5.63
CA GLY A 11 -6.70 -13.71 4.80
C GLY A 11 -6.89 -12.87 3.54
N VAL A 12 -8.02 -13.01 2.86
CA VAL A 12 -8.37 -12.18 1.70
C VAL A 12 -8.56 -10.72 2.10
N THR A 13 -9.16 -10.46 3.26
CA THR A 13 -9.32 -9.08 3.76
C THR A 13 -7.97 -8.43 4.04
N TRP A 14 -7.08 -9.08 4.79
CA TRP A 14 -5.72 -8.57 5.02
C TRP A 14 -4.91 -8.49 3.73
N GLY A 15 -5.05 -9.48 2.87
CA GLY A 15 -4.39 -9.51 1.57
C GLY A 15 -4.79 -8.36 0.65
N SER A 16 -6.04 -7.91 0.72
CA SER A 16 -6.50 -6.76 -0.05
C SER A 16 -5.85 -5.44 0.41
N VAL A 17 -5.56 -5.31 1.71
CA VAL A 17 -4.80 -4.17 2.26
C VAL A 17 -3.35 -4.22 1.78
N TYR A 18 -2.68 -5.38 1.88
CA TYR A 18 -1.32 -5.53 1.37
C TYR A 18 -1.25 -5.27 -0.14
N ALA A 19 -2.27 -5.67 -0.89
CA ALA A 19 -2.35 -5.39 -2.32
C ALA A 19 -2.40 -3.88 -2.61
N LEU A 20 -3.16 -3.07 -1.85
CA LEU A 20 -3.19 -1.61 -2.01
C LEU A 20 -1.82 -0.98 -1.79
N ILE A 21 -1.12 -1.37 -0.74
CA ILE A 21 0.23 -0.86 -0.47
C ILE A 21 1.22 -1.34 -1.54
N ALA A 22 1.15 -2.64 -1.91
CA ALA A 22 1.99 -3.24 -2.95
C ALA A 22 1.80 -2.60 -4.34
N LEU A 23 0.59 -2.15 -4.65
CA LEU A 23 0.32 -1.39 -5.87
C LEU A 23 1.09 -0.07 -5.91
N GLY A 24 1.17 0.65 -4.80
CA GLY A 24 1.97 1.86 -4.71
C GLY A 24 3.46 1.59 -4.92
N TYR A 25 4.02 0.55 -4.29
CA TYR A 25 5.39 0.10 -4.55
C TYR A 25 5.61 -0.24 -6.02
N THR A 26 4.71 -1.04 -6.58
CA THR A 26 4.79 -1.52 -7.96
C THR A 26 4.74 -0.38 -8.97
N MET A 27 3.91 0.64 -8.74
CA MET A 27 3.82 1.80 -9.62
C MET A 27 5.11 2.64 -9.60
N VAL A 28 5.61 2.96 -8.41
CA VAL A 28 6.82 3.77 -8.26
C VAL A 28 8.04 3.02 -8.84
N TYR A 29 8.19 1.73 -8.50
CA TYR A 29 9.27 0.91 -9.01
C TYR A 29 9.19 0.71 -10.53
N GLY A 30 7.99 0.50 -11.07
CA GLY A 30 7.79 0.31 -12.51
C GLY A 30 8.28 1.48 -13.36
N ILE A 31 8.28 2.69 -12.79
CA ILE A 31 8.74 3.90 -13.49
C ILE A 31 10.19 4.25 -13.13
N LEU A 32 10.54 4.27 -11.84
CA LEU A 32 11.86 4.73 -11.39
C LEU A 32 12.89 3.61 -11.28
N ARG A 33 12.45 2.35 -11.20
CA ARG A 33 13.29 1.18 -10.89
C ARG A 33 14.07 1.34 -9.57
N LEU A 34 13.50 2.09 -8.65
CA LEU A 34 14.01 2.34 -7.30
C LEU A 34 12.95 1.95 -6.28
N ILE A 35 13.38 1.35 -5.17
CA ILE A 35 12.50 0.98 -4.07
C ILE A 35 12.32 2.20 -3.18
N ASN A 36 11.05 2.56 -2.91
CA ASN A 36 10.71 3.64 -1.99
C ASN A 36 10.42 3.04 -0.59
N PHE A 37 11.41 2.92 0.28
CA PHE A 37 11.21 2.39 1.63
C PHE A 37 10.27 3.26 2.48
N ALA A 38 10.22 4.57 2.25
CA ALA A 38 9.30 5.48 2.93
C ALA A 38 7.79 5.23 2.61
N HIS A 39 7.49 4.28 1.72
CA HIS A 39 6.10 4.00 1.32
C HIS A 39 5.26 3.41 2.46
N GLY A 40 5.87 2.59 3.33
CA GLY A 40 5.24 2.10 4.56
C GLY A 40 4.89 3.24 5.53
N ASP A 41 5.74 4.26 5.60
CA ASP A 41 5.50 5.41 6.48
C ASP A 41 4.38 6.31 5.95
N ILE A 42 4.18 6.35 4.62
CA ILE A 42 3.02 7.05 4.03
C ILE A 42 1.71 6.34 4.41
N TYR A 43 1.71 5.01 4.54
CA TYR A 43 0.56 4.28 5.09
C TYR A 43 0.27 4.72 6.53
N MET A 44 1.28 4.84 7.38
CA MET A 44 1.16 5.38 8.74
C MET A 44 0.61 6.81 8.71
N LEU A 45 1.18 7.70 7.90
CA LEU A 45 0.69 9.07 7.73
C LEU A 45 -0.78 9.08 7.29
N GLY A 46 -1.18 8.19 6.41
CA GLY A 46 -2.57 8.03 5.98
C GLY A 46 -3.52 7.75 7.16
N ALA A 47 -3.14 6.85 8.07
CA ALA A 47 -3.93 6.58 9.27
C ALA A 47 -4.05 7.81 10.18
N PHE A 48 -2.95 8.54 10.41
CA PHE A 48 -2.96 9.78 11.19
C PHE A 48 -3.75 10.90 10.50
N MET A 49 -3.59 11.12 9.20
CA MET A 49 -4.40 12.09 8.44
C MET A 49 -5.88 11.74 8.50
N GLY A 50 -6.22 10.45 8.43
CA GLY A 50 -7.58 9.96 8.63
C GLY A 50 -8.11 10.26 10.03
N LEU A 51 -7.29 10.06 11.08
CA LEU A 51 -7.66 10.41 12.45
C LEU A 51 -7.97 11.90 12.58
N TYR A 52 -7.12 12.79 12.06
CA TYR A 52 -7.35 14.23 12.15
C TYR A 52 -8.53 14.68 11.28
N ALA A 53 -8.69 14.11 10.09
CA ALA A 53 -9.87 14.34 9.24
C ALA A 53 -11.17 13.91 9.95
N SER A 54 -11.16 12.78 10.68
CA SER A 54 -12.32 12.32 11.44
C SER A 54 -12.73 13.30 12.53
N ARG A 55 -11.76 13.96 13.17
CA ARG A 55 -12.02 15.02 14.16
C ARG A 55 -12.59 16.28 13.49
N TRP A 56 -12.03 16.67 12.35
CA TRP A 56 -12.48 17.85 11.59
C TRP A 56 -13.92 17.71 11.12
N PHE A 57 -14.29 16.53 10.61
CA PHE A 57 -15.66 16.25 10.17
C PHE A 57 -16.63 15.84 11.30
N HIS A 58 -16.17 15.83 12.56
CA HIS A 58 -16.95 15.33 13.70
C HIS A 58 -17.53 13.92 13.45
N ALA A 59 -16.77 13.07 12.77
CA ALA A 59 -17.23 11.77 12.32
C ALA A 59 -17.37 10.74 13.47
N ALA A 60 -16.68 10.98 14.60
CA ALA A 60 -16.81 10.18 15.81
C ALA A 60 -18.12 10.45 16.57
N GLN A 61 -18.64 11.69 16.50
CA GLN A 61 -19.86 12.12 17.20
C GLN A 61 -21.12 11.71 16.45
N ASP A 62 -21.04 11.71 15.12
CA ASP A 62 -22.13 11.33 14.23
C ASP A 62 -21.59 10.41 13.12
N PRO A 63 -21.44 9.09 13.40
CA PRO A 63 -20.94 8.11 12.45
C PRO A 63 -21.84 7.97 11.24
N SER A 64 -21.29 8.20 10.04
CA SER A 64 -22.02 8.12 8.78
C SER A 64 -21.11 7.59 7.67
N PRO A 65 -21.62 6.77 6.72
CA PRO A 65 -20.87 6.32 5.56
C PRO A 65 -20.31 7.49 4.72
N VAL A 66 -21.04 8.59 4.64
CA VAL A 66 -20.59 9.79 3.91
C VAL A 66 -19.38 10.41 4.61
N LYS A 67 -19.42 10.55 5.93
CA LYS A 67 -18.28 11.07 6.71
C LYS A 67 -17.07 10.12 6.62
N ALA A 68 -17.30 8.82 6.68
CA ALA A 68 -16.23 7.82 6.49
C ALA A 68 -15.57 7.97 5.12
N LEU A 69 -16.35 8.17 4.06
CA LEU A 69 -15.83 8.43 2.71
C LEU A 69 -15.05 9.76 2.64
N LEU A 70 -15.56 10.83 3.27
CA LEU A 70 -14.85 12.12 3.33
C LEU A 70 -13.52 12.00 4.07
N VAL A 71 -13.47 11.25 5.18
CA VAL A 71 -12.23 10.96 5.92
C VAL A 71 -11.23 10.21 5.04
N LEU A 72 -11.69 9.18 4.32
CA LEU A 72 -10.85 8.41 3.40
C LEU A 72 -10.27 9.30 2.30
N LEU A 73 -11.11 10.05 1.59
CA LEU A 73 -10.69 10.92 0.48
C LEU A 73 -9.76 12.04 0.93
N THR A 74 -10.02 12.65 2.09
CA THR A 74 -9.16 13.69 2.67
C THR A 74 -7.80 13.12 3.04
N SER A 75 -7.76 11.95 3.68
CA SER A 75 -6.51 11.25 4.00
C SER A 75 -5.71 10.93 2.74
N MET A 76 -6.37 10.40 1.70
CA MET A 76 -5.74 10.10 0.40
C MET A 76 -5.16 11.37 -0.24
N LEU A 77 -5.90 12.48 -0.22
CA LEU A 77 -5.46 13.75 -0.82
C LEU A 77 -4.26 14.34 -0.07
N LEU A 78 -4.33 14.41 1.25
CA LEU A 78 -3.22 14.94 2.07
C LEU A 78 -1.96 14.10 1.92
N SER A 79 -2.09 12.77 1.95
CA SER A 79 -0.96 11.87 1.75
C SER A 79 -0.41 11.92 0.31
N ALA A 80 -1.25 12.15 -0.69
CA ALA A 80 -0.80 12.39 -2.06
C ALA A 80 0.06 13.66 -2.16
N LEU A 81 -0.33 14.74 -1.47
CA LEU A 81 0.46 15.98 -1.41
C LEU A 81 1.80 15.76 -0.69
N ILE A 82 1.81 15.00 0.41
CA ILE A 82 3.04 14.60 1.10
C ILE A 82 3.94 13.78 0.18
N GLY A 83 3.38 12.79 -0.53
CA GLY A 83 4.11 11.99 -1.51
C GLY A 83 4.71 12.84 -2.64
N MET A 84 4.00 13.86 -3.11
CA MET A 84 4.53 14.84 -4.06
C MET A 84 5.70 15.63 -3.48
N LEU A 85 5.60 16.06 -2.21
CA LEU A 85 6.69 16.78 -1.55
C LEU A 85 7.93 15.90 -1.39
N ILE A 86 7.75 14.66 -0.92
CA ILE A 86 8.82 13.68 -0.79
C ILE A 86 9.52 13.45 -2.15
N GLU A 87 8.74 13.27 -3.20
CA GLU A 87 9.29 13.11 -4.54
C GLU A 87 10.11 14.33 -4.97
N ARG A 88 9.57 15.52 -4.82
CA ARG A 88 10.25 16.76 -5.27
C ARG A 88 11.47 17.10 -4.46
N LEU A 89 11.42 16.93 -3.14
CA LEU A 89 12.48 17.39 -2.23
C LEU A 89 13.56 16.33 -2.02
N ALA A 90 13.20 15.04 -1.98
CA ALA A 90 14.14 13.98 -1.68
C ALA A 90 14.54 13.16 -2.92
N TYR A 91 13.57 12.68 -3.73
CA TYR A 91 13.90 11.77 -4.83
C TYR A 91 14.34 12.46 -6.11
N LYS A 92 13.72 13.59 -6.47
CA LYS A 92 14.06 14.31 -7.71
C LYS A 92 15.53 14.75 -7.77
N PRO A 93 16.15 15.28 -6.70
CA PRO A 93 17.56 15.67 -6.71
C PRO A 93 18.52 14.49 -6.94
N VAL A 94 18.19 13.31 -6.40
CA VAL A 94 19.09 12.12 -6.46
C VAL A 94 18.83 11.18 -7.64
N ARG A 95 17.87 11.46 -8.51
CA ARG A 95 17.54 10.58 -9.66
C ARG A 95 18.67 10.33 -10.63
N LYS A 96 19.57 11.30 -10.79
CA LYS A 96 20.74 11.19 -11.69
C LYS A 96 21.99 10.66 -10.97
N SER A 97 21.90 10.45 -9.65
CA SER A 97 22.99 9.93 -8.82
C SER A 97 23.05 8.40 -8.89
N PRO A 98 24.12 7.77 -8.43
CA PRO A 98 24.23 6.32 -8.33
C PRO A 98 23.04 5.72 -7.55
N ARG A 99 22.65 4.48 -7.86
CA ARG A 99 21.52 3.79 -7.22
C ARG A 99 21.62 3.75 -5.69
N LEU A 100 22.84 3.69 -5.16
CA LEU A 100 23.10 3.69 -3.73
C LEU A 100 22.64 5.00 -3.07
N SER A 101 22.86 6.15 -3.71
CA SER A 101 22.41 7.45 -3.18
C SER A 101 20.88 7.52 -3.05
N ALA A 102 20.16 7.01 -4.05
CA ALA A 102 18.70 6.95 -4.00
C ALA A 102 18.19 5.98 -2.90
N LEU A 103 18.89 4.86 -2.68
CA LEU A 103 18.58 3.91 -1.61
C LEU A 103 18.76 4.56 -0.22
N ILE A 104 19.90 5.21 0.01
CA ILE A 104 20.20 5.91 1.27
C ILE A 104 19.17 7.03 1.50
N THR A 105 18.84 7.79 0.45
CA THR A 105 17.78 8.82 0.54
C THR A 105 16.43 8.23 0.93
N ALA A 106 16.05 7.08 0.35
CA ALA A 106 14.78 6.42 0.70
C ALA A 106 14.74 6.00 2.18
N ILE A 107 15.84 5.45 2.70
CA ILE A 107 15.96 5.09 4.12
C ILE A 107 15.95 6.35 4.99
N GLY A 108 16.68 7.41 4.59
CA GLY A 108 16.68 8.68 5.32
C GLY A 108 15.30 9.33 5.40
N VAL A 109 14.52 9.28 4.32
CA VAL A 109 13.13 9.77 4.31
C VAL A 109 12.24 8.93 5.23
N SER A 110 12.39 7.60 5.22
CA SER A 110 11.66 6.70 6.11
C SER A 110 11.92 7.07 7.58
N LEU A 111 13.18 7.14 7.99
CA LEU A 111 13.57 7.54 9.36
C LEU A 111 13.07 8.94 9.72
N LEU A 112 13.07 9.88 8.76
CA LEU A 112 12.52 11.22 8.96
C LEU A 112 11.01 11.18 9.23
N LEU A 113 10.26 10.37 8.49
CA LEU A 113 8.81 10.25 8.67
C LEU A 113 8.45 9.51 9.96
N GLU A 114 9.17 8.46 10.33
CA GLU A 114 8.99 7.73 11.58
C GLU A 114 9.26 8.63 12.79
N ASN A 115 10.46 9.20 12.89
CA ASN A 115 10.84 10.03 14.03
C ASN A 115 10.11 11.40 14.01
N GLY A 116 9.89 11.98 12.83
CA GLY A 116 9.03 13.15 12.66
C GLY A 116 7.60 12.87 13.09
N GLY A 117 7.09 11.68 12.79
CA GLY A 117 5.79 11.21 13.26
C GLY A 117 5.69 11.17 14.79
N VAL A 118 6.74 10.69 15.47
CA VAL A 118 6.83 10.71 16.95
C VAL A 118 6.81 12.14 17.48
N LEU A 119 7.54 13.06 16.86
CA LEU A 119 7.59 14.46 17.30
C LEU A 119 6.25 15.18 17.06
N VAL A 120 5.59 14.94 15.93
CA VAL A 120 4.37 15.66 15.55
C VAL A 120 3.11 15.04 16.18
N PHE A 121 3.04 13.72 16.19
CA PHE A 121 1.84 13.00 16.66
C PHE A 121 1.97 12.50 18.10
N GLY A 122 3.18 12.49 18.67
CA GLY A 122 3.49 11.89 19.97
C GLY A 122 3.85 10.42 19.84
N ALA A 123 4.59 9.89 20.83
CA ALA A 123 5.01 8.49 20.87
C ALA A 123 3.88 7.54 21.29
N ASP A 124 2.89 8.06 22.04
CA ASP A 124 1.79 7.25 22.57
C ASP A 124 0.83 6.81 21.48
N PRO A 125 0.36 5.55 21.52
CA PRO A 125 -0.66 5.05 20.62
C PRO A 125 -1.95 5.88 20.69
N LYS A 126 -2.54 6.17 19.54
CA LYS A 126 -3.84 6.84 19.43
C LYS A 126 -4.89 5.85 18.93
N PHE A 127 -6.13 6.11 19.27
CA PHE A 127 -7.24 5.26 18.85
C PHE A 127 -8.06 5.96 17.78
N PHE A 128 -8.19 5.27 16.65
CA PHE A 128 -9.00 5.70 15.53
C PHE A 128 -10.49 5.54 15.91
N PRO A 129 -11.35 6.54 15.68
CA PRO A 129 -12.74 6.48 16.06
C PRO A 129 -13.52 5.50 15.16
N GLN A 130 -14.62 4.97 15.70
CA GLN A 130 -15.53 4.18 14.90
C GLN A 130 -16.33 5.09 13.96
N LEU A 131 -15.99 5.09 12.68
CA LEU A 131 -16.69 5.87 11.66
C LEU A 131 -18.00 5.21 11.21
N ILE A 132 -18.10 3.90 11.41
CA ILE A 132 -19.26 3.07 11.05
C ILE A 132 -19.49 2.08 12.18
N PRO A 133 -20.74 1.97 12.69
CA PRO A 133 -21.07 1.02 13.74
C PRO A 133 -20.73 -0.41 13.32
N GLN A 134 -20.03 -1.14 14.19
CA GLN A 134 -19.64 -2.51 13.90
C GLN A 134 -20.84 -3.44 14.00
N LYS A 135 -21.10 -4.20 12.94
CA LYS A 135 -22.10 -5.26 12.87
C LYS A 135 -21.45 -6.52 12.34
N THR A 136 -21.77 -7.65 12.94
CA THR A 136 -21.32 -8.95 12.49
C THR A 136 -22.43 -9.62 11.69
N ILE A 137 -22.09 -10.10 10.49
CA ILE A 137 -23.00 -10.78 9.57
C ILE A 137 -22.56 -12.23 9.50
N ALA A 138 -23.42 -13.16 9.89
CA ALA A 138 -23.18 -14.58 9.70
C ALA A 138 -23.48 -14.94 8.24
N LEU A 139 -22.44 -15.37 7.51
CA LEU A 139 -22.56 -15.82 6.11
C LEU A 139 -22.96 -17.29 6.03
N LEU A 140 -22.38 -18.13 6.90
CA LEU A 140 -22.57 -19.57 6.97
C LEU A 140 -22.46 -20.01 8.45
N PRO A 141 -22.98 -21.19 8.82
CA PRO A 141 -22.75 -21.73 10.16
C PRO A 141 -21.26 -21.81 10.48
N GLY A 142 -20.81 -21.00 11.44
CA GLY A 142 -19.39 -20.91 11.85
C GLY A 142 -18.50 -19.99 11.01
N VAL A 143 -19.08 -19.17 10.10
CA VAL A 143 -18.35 -18.13 9.36
C VAL A 143 -19.07 -16.80 9.54
N ALA A 144 -18.40 -15.86 10.19
CA ALA A 144 -18.89 -14.53 10.46
C ALA A 144 -17.99 -13.47 9.84
N VAL A 145 -18.56 -12.45 9.23
CA VAL A 145 -17.82 -11.33 8.61
C VAL A 145 -18.34 -10.03 9.21
N SER A 146 -17.42 -9.17 9.65
CA SER A 146 -17.81 -7.84 10.08
C SER A 146 -18.09 -6.93 8.87
N ASN A 147 -19.01 -5.99 9.05
CA ASN A 147 -19.25 -4.96 8.03
C ASN A 147 -17.98 -4.16 7.71
N GLN A 148 -17.07 -3.97 8.67
CA GLN A 148 -15.78 -3.32 8.44
C GLN A 148 -14.90 -4.13 7.49
N GLN A 149 -14.87 -5.47 7.63
CA GLN A 149 -14.15 -6.35 6.68
C GLN A 149 -14.73 -6.24 5.26
N LEU A 150 -16.06 -6.21 5.14
CA LEU A 150 -16.72 -6.01 3.83
C LEU A 150 -16.36 -4.64 3.23
N ILE A 151 -16.36 -3.59 4.03
CA ILE A 151 -15.97 -2.25 3.57
C ILE A 151 -14.52 -2.25 3.08
N VAL A 152 -13.59 -2.84 3.83
CA VAL A 152 -12.19 -2.97 3.43
C VAL A 152 -12.05 -3.70 2.11
N LEU A 153 -12.73 -4.82 1.94
CA LEU A 153 -12.71 -5.59 0.67
C LEU A 153 -13.28 -4.78 -0.49
N VAL A 154 -14.47 -4.21 -0.33
CA VAL A 154 -15.15 -3.46 -1.40
C VAL A 154 -14.34 -2.23 -1.78
N VAL A 155 -13.90 -1.42 -0.81
CA VAL A 155 -13.10 -0.22 -1.08
C VAL A 155 -11.77 -0.58 -1.73
N SER A 156 -11.09 -1.64 -1.26
CA SER A 156 -9.84 -2.10 -1.87
C SER A 156 -10.04 -2.54 -3.32
N ILE A 157 -11.06 -3.33 -3.61
CA ILE A 157 -11.38 -3.77 -4.98
C ILE A 157 -11.69 -2.57 -5.87
N VAL A 158 -12.51 -1.63 -5.39
CA VAL A 158 -12.85 -0.40 -6.13
C VAL A 158 -11.60 0.42 -6.45
N LEU A 159 -10.71 0.62 -5.48
CA LEU A 159 -9.47 1.37 -5.68
C LEU A 159 -8.50 0.64 -6.63
N MET A 160 -8.36 -0.69 -6.51
CA MET A 160 -7.55 -1.48 -7.45
C MET A 160 -8.10 -1.40 -8.88
N PHE A 161 -9.41 -1.51 -9.03
CA PHE A 161 -10.06 -1.40 -10.33
C PHE A 161 -9.95 0.02 -10.90
N ALA A 162 -10.18 1.05 -10.08
CA ALA A 162 -10.03 2.44 -10.47
C ALA A 162 -8.60 2.75 -10.93
N LEU A 163 -7.59 2.26 -10.19
CA LEU A 163 -6.19 2.37 -10.60
C LEU A 163 -5.93 1.70 -11.94
N ARG A 164 -6.41 0.47 -12.14
CA ARG A 164 -6.24 -0.26 -13.40
C ARG A 164 -6.88 0.50 -14.56
N MET A 165 -8.11 0.99 -14.38
CA MET A 165 -8.81 1.79 -15.38
C MET A 165 -8.05 3.09 -15.68
N PHE A 166 -7.55 3.77 -14.65
CA PHE A 166 -6.74 4.97 -14.81
C PHE A 166 -5.48 4.70 -15.65
N VAL A 167 -4.71 3.66 -15.31
CA VAL A 167 -3.46 3.33 -16.01
C VAL A 167 -3.69 2.88 -17.45
N LEU A 168 -4.75 2.12 -17.72
CA LEU A 168 -4.99 1.57 -19.05
C LEU A 168 -5.70 2.54 -20.01
N HIS A 169 -6.61 3.39 -19.51
CA HIS A 169 -7.53 4.15 -20.37
C HIS A 169 -7.28 5.65 -20.37
N THR A 170 -6.54 6.22 -19.38
CA THR A 170 -6.27 7.66 -19.38
C THR A 170 -5.01 8.03 -20.16
N ARG A 171 -4.93 9.28 -20.63
CA ARG A 171 -3.72 9.84 -21.28
C ARG A 171 -2.51 9.78 -20.33
N THR A 172 -2.70 10.13 -19.06
CA THR A 172 -1.67 10.08 -18.05
C THR A 172 -1.20 8.64 -17.77
N GLY A 173 -2.12 7.69 -17.71
CA GLY A 173 -1.78 6.27 -17.53
C GLY A 173 -0.99 5.71 -18.70
N LYS A 174 -1.35 6.05 -19.95
CA LYS A 174 -0.57 5.69 -21.14
C LYS A 174 0.82 6.32 -21.13
N ALA A 175 0.93 7.58 -20.69
CA ALA A 175 2.22 8.23 -20.50
C ALA A 175 3.06 7.54 -19.41
N MET A 176 2.45 7.08 -18.30
CA MET A 176 3.13 6.26 -17.29
C MET A 176 3.70 4.97 -17.89
N GLN A 177 2.92 4.26 -18.71
CA GLN A 177 3.39 3.05 -19.40
C GLN A 177 4.56 3.38 -20.35
N ALA A 178 4.47 4.44 -21.15
CA ALA A 178 5.54 4.87 -22.05
C ALA A 178 6.85 5.18 -21.28
N VAL A 179 6.73 5.96 -20.19
CA VAL A 179 7.88 6.30 -19.33
C VAL A 179 8.49 5.05 -18.69
N SER A 180 7.67 4.07 -18.24
CA SER A 180 8.16 2.82 -17.64
C SER A 180 8.96 1.96 -18.62
N HIS A 181 8.66 2.04 -19.92
CA HIS A 181 9.41 1.34 -20.96
C HIS A 181 10.74 2.03 -21.27
N ASN A 182 10.71 3.34 -21.57
CA ASN A 182 11.92 4.10 -21.90
C ASN A 182 11.71 5.59 -21.63
N HIS A 183 12.44 6.12 -20.63
CA HIS A 183 12.39 7.54 -20.24
C HIS A 183 12.83 8.48 -21.38
N MET A 184 13.90 8.11 -22.13
CA MET A 184 14.44 8.94 -23.21
C MET A 184 13.45 9.01 -24.37
N ALA A 185 12.96 7.85 -24.84
CA ALA A 185 11.98 7.79 -25.92
C ALA A 185 10.69 8.55 -25.56
N ALA A 186 10.18 8.38 -24.35
CA ALA A 186 9.01 9.10 -23.86
C ALA A 186 9.23 10.63 -23.87
N SER A 187 10.41 11.09 -23.45
CA SER A 187 10.79 12.50 -23.47
C SER A 187 10.84 13.07 -24.90
N LEU A 188 11.42 12.32 -25.85
CA LEU A 188 11.47 12.71 -27.27
C LEU A 188 10.06 12.81 -27.90
N MET A 189 9.10 12.06 -27.40
CA MET A 189 7.69 12.13 -27.79
C MET A 189 6.91 13.24 -27.07
N GLY A 190 7.61 14.14 -26.36
CA GLY A 190 7.00 15.29 -25.67
C GLY A 190 6.37 14.97 -24.31
N ILE A 191 6.58 13.76 -23.75
CA ILE A 191 6.06 13.40 -22.44
C ILE A 191 6.98 13.99 -21.36
N SER A 192 6.42 14.82 -20.48
CA SER A 192 7.13 15.34 -19.31
C SER A 192 7.34 14.23 -18.27
N VAL A 193 8.51 13.56 -18.30
CA VAL A 193 8.88 12.46 -17.41
C VAL A 193 8.76 12.86 -15.94
N ASP A 194 9.22 14.06 -15.57
CA ASP A 194 9.14 14.58 -14.19
C ASP A 194 7.70 14.64 -13.68
N ARG A 195 6.77 15.18 -14.50
CA ARG A 195 5.36 15.26 -14.13
C ARG A 195 4.75 13.88 -13.93
N ILE A 196 5.08 12.92 -14.80
CA ILE A 196 4.58 11.55 -14.69
C ILE A 196 5.07 10.89 -13.41
N ILE A 197 6.33 11.06 -13.05
CA ILE A 197 6.89 10.52 -11.80
C ILE A 197 6.18 11.14 -10.58
N THR A 198 6.01 12.47 -10.55
CA THR A 198 5.30 13.14 -9.45
C THR A 198 3.88 12.60 -9.30
N ILE A 199 3.12 12.46 -10.39
CA ILE A 199 1.75 11.90 -10.36
C ILE A 199 1.77 10.44 -9.85
N THR A 200 2.77 9.65 -10.23
CA THR A 200 2.91 8.27 -9.76
C THR A 200 3.12 8.20 -8.25
N PHE A 201 3.96 9.08 -7.69
CA PHE A 201 4.13 9.20 -6.24
C PHE A 201 2.85 9.61 -5.54
N MET A 202 2.12 10.59 -6.10
CA MET A 202 0.83 11.03 -5.54
C MET A 202 -0.19 9.88 -5.48
N ILE A 203 -0.35 9.13 -6.57
CA ILE A 203 -1.29 8.00 -6.62
C ILE A 203 -0.86 6.89 -5.68
N GLY A 204 0.42 6.51 -5.69
CA GLY A 204 0.95 5.49 -4.78
C GLY A 204 0.72 5.87 -3.31
N SER A 205 1.00 7.13 -2.95
CA SER A 205 0.78 7.67 -1.60
C SER A 205 -0.69 7.69 -1.21
N ALA A 206 -1.59 8.04 -2.14
CA ALA A 206 -3.02 7.98 -1.91
C ALA A 206 -3.51 6.55 -1.61
N LEU A 207 -3.02 5.55 -2.34
CA LEU A 207 -3.36 4.15 -2.10
C LEU A 207 -2.81 3.63 -0.76
N ALA A 208 -1.58 4.00 -0.40
CA ALA A 208 -1.02 3.67 0.91
C ALA A 208 -1.84 4.30 2.05
N ALA A 209 -2.26 5.55 1.89
CA ALA A 209 -3.11 6.23 2.87
C ALA A 209 -4.49 5.57 2.99
N ALA A 210 -5.09 5.17 1.87
CA ALA A 210 -6.34 4.42 1.89
C ALA A 210 -6.20 3.13 2.70
N ALA A 211 -5.12 2.36 2.46
CA ALA A 211 -4.81 1.17 3.24
C ALA A 211 -4.65 1.48 4.73
N GLY A 212 -3.99 2.59 5.09
CA GLY A 212 -3.83 3.06 6.48
C GLY A 212 -5.16 3.33 7.17
N VAL A 213 -6.07 4.05 6.53
CA VAL A 213 -7.41 4.33 7.05
C VAL A 213 -8.23 3.03 7.17
N LEU A 214 -8.19 2.16 6.15
CA LEU A 214 -8.92 0.90 6.15
C LEU A 214 -8.48 -0.04 7.26
N VAL A 215 -7.15 -0.11 7.53
CA VAL A 215 -6.64 -0.89 8.67
C VAL A 215 -7.03 -0.26 9.99
N ALA A 216 -6.97 1.06 10.12
CA ALA A 216 -7.37 1.76 11.33
C ALA A 216 -8.86 1.57 11.67
N LEU A 217 -9.72 1.30 10.68
CA LEU A 217 -11.12 0.90 10.92
C LEU A 217 -11.25 -0.48 11.58
N GLN A 218 -10.35 -1.43 11.24
CA GLN A 218 -10.37 -2.80 11.80
C GLN A 218 -9.56 -2.91 13.09
N SER A 219 -8.40 -2.28 13.12
CA SER A 219 -7.47 -2.23 14.24
C SER A 219 -7.28 -0.78 14.64
N PRO A 220 -8.09 -0.26 15.57
CA PRO A 220 -8.12 1.17 15.84
C PRO A 220 -6.85 1.75 16.48
N LYS A 221 -5.93 0.91 16.98
CA LYS A 221 -4.64 1.36 17.51
C LYS A 221 -3.73 1.83 16.37
N ILE A 222 -3.38 3.11 16.37
CA ILE A 222 -2.42 3.71 15.44
C ILE A 222 -1.23 4.29 16.22
N GLU A 223 -0.03 4.10 15.67
CA GLU A 223 1.23 4.55 16.29
C GLU A 223 2.25 4.92 15.20
N PRO A 224 3.25 5.77 15.50
CA PRO A 224 4.19 6.25 14.47
C PRO A 224 5.00 5.17 13.76
N TYR A 225 5.20 4.01 14.37
CA TYR A 225 5.95 2.89 13.78
C TYR A 225 5.06 1.83 13.10
N MET A 226 3.74 2.04 13.05
CA MET A 226 2.80 1.06 12.49
C MET A 226 3.02 0.77 11.00
N GLY A 227 3.76 1.61 10.28
CA GLY A 227 4.04 1.48 8.85
C GLY A 227 5.14 0.48 8.51
N ILE A 228 6.07 0.20 9.44
CA ILE A 228 7.28 -0.58 9.17
C ILE A 228 6.94 -2.00 8.70
N MET A 229 6.24 -2.78 9.51
CA MET A 229 5.94 -4.17 9.17
C MET A 229 4.97 -4.33 8.00
N PRO A 230 3.84 -3.60 7.92
CA PRO A 230 2.98 -3.64 6.74
C PRO A 230 3.68 -3.17 5.47
N GLY A 231 4.56 -2.16 5.56
CA GLY A 231 5.39 -1.71 4.44
C GLY A 231 6.32 -2.80 3.92
N LEU A 232 7.07 -3.46 4.80
CA LEU A 232 7.94 -4.58 4.42
C LEU A 232 7.16 -5.74 3.81
N LYS A 233 6.04 -6.14 4.42
CA LYS A 233 5.18 -7.22 3.90
C LYS A 233 4.58 -6.90 2.54
N ALA A 234 4.15 -5.66 2.34
CA ALA A 234 3.63 -5.21 1.06
C ALA A 234 4.73 -5.13 -0.02
N PHE A 235 5.97 -4.79 0.36
CA PHE A 235 7.11 -4.89 -0.54
C PHE A 235 7.35 -6.36 -0.94
N VAL A 236 7.33 -7.29 0.01
CA VAL A 236 7.42 -8.73 -0.29
C VAL A 236 6.28 -9.17 -1.22
N ALA A 237 5.06 -8.72 -0.97
CA ALA A 237 3.91 -8.97 -1.83
C ALA A 237 4.11 -8.45 -3.26
N ALA A 238 4.68 -7.24 -3.41
CA ALA A 238 5.02 -6.68 -4.72
C ALA A 238 6.09 -7.52 -5.45
N VAL A 239 7.14 -7.96 -4.73
CA VAL A 239 8.18 -8.85 -5.27
C VAL A 239 7.57 -10.19 -5.70
N LEU A 240 6.78 -10.80 -4.83
CA LEU A 240 6.11 -12.08 -5.08
C LEU A 240 5.20 -12.01 -6.31
N GLY A 241 4.46 -10.92 -6.46
CA GLY A 241 3.63 -10.69 -7.62
C GLY A 241 4.39 -10.42 -8.91
N GLY A 242 5.61 -9.90 -8.81
CA GLY A 242 6.44 -9.39 -9.91
C GLY A 242 6.38 -7.87 -9.97
N ILE A 243 7.41 -7.23 -9.43
CA ILE A 243 7.48 -5.77 -9.30
C ILE A 243 7.31 -5.09 -10.67
N GLY A 244 6.46 -4.09 -10.75
CA GLY A 244 6.11 -3.38 -11.99
C GLY A 244 4.87 -3.92 -12.69
N ASN A 245 4.30 -5.03 -12.21
CA ASN A 245 3.08 -5.63 -12.75
C ASN A 245 1.89 -5.39 -11.79
N ILE A 246 0.93 -4.55 -12.20
CA ILE A 246 -0.24 -4.19 -11.37
C ILE A 246 -1.09 -5.42 -10.98
N PRO A 247 -1.53 -6.30 -11.90
CA PRO A 247 -2.19 -7.55 -11.54
C PRO A 247 -1.35 -8.45 -10.63
N GLY A 248 -0.04 -8.50 -10.88
CA GLY A 248 0.89 -9.25 -10.04
C GLY A 248 0.91 -8.77 -8.59
N ALA A 249 0.99 -7.47 -8.35
CA ALA A 249 0.96 -6.89 -7.00
C ALA A 249 -0.33 -7.23 -6.24
N VAL A 250 -1.47 -7.25 -6.93
CA VAL A 250 -2.76 -7.66 -6.33
C VAL A 250 -2.72 -9.12 -5.90
N VAL A 251 -2.29 -10.02 -6.79
CA VAL A 251 -2.19 -11.46 -6.46
C VAL A 251 -1.16 -11.69 -5.37
N GLY A 252 0.00 -11.02 -5.43
CA GLY A 252 1.03 -11.12 -4.40
C GLY A 252 0.52 -10.66 -3.03
N GLY A 253 -0.24 -9.57 -2.97
CA GLY A 253 -0.89 -9.10 -1.75
C GLY A 253 -1.89 -10.11 -1.17
N LEU A 254 -2.74 -10.68 -2.03
CA LEU A 254 -3.71 -11.69 -1.61
C LEU A 254 -3.02 -12.96 -1.10
N VAL A 255 -2.02 -13.48 -1.81
CA VAL A 255 -1.25 -14.66 -1.38
C VAL A 255 -0.56 -14.37 -0.05
N MET A 256 0.04 -13.19 0.11
CA MET A 256 0.70 -12.77 1.34
C MET A 256 -0.28 -12.75 2.53
N GLY A 257 -1.43 -12.11 2.37
CA GLY A 257 -2.43 -12.02 3.44
C GLY A 257 -3.04 -13.36 3.81
N VAL A 258 -3.34 -14.22 2.84
CA VAL A 258 -3.83 -15.57 3.09
C VAL A 258 -2.78 -16.40 3.80
N ALA A 259 -1.53 -16.40 3.34
CA ALA A 259 -0.45 -17.15 3.97
C ALA A 259 -0.22 -16.72 5.43
N GLU A 260 -0.20 -15.40 5.68
CA GLU A 260 -0.04 -14.85 7.04
C GLU A 260 -1.15 -15.31 7.99
N VAL A 261 -2.41 -15.21 7.54
CA VAL A 261 -3.55 -15.60 8.38
C VAL A 261 -3.62 -17.10 8.59
N MET A 262 -3.27 -17.92 7.58
CA MET A 262 -3.20 -19.37 7.73
C MET A 262 -2.10 -19.79 8.72
N VAL A 263 -0.91 -19.20 8.64
CA VAL A 263 0.17 -19.47 9.60
C VAL A 263 -0.23 -19.06 11.02
N THR A 264 -0.85 -17.89 11.16
CA THR A 264 -1.32 -17.39 12.46
C THR A 264 -2.39 -18.32 13.08
N GLY A 265 -3.30 -18.85 12.25
CA GLY A 265 -4.43 -19.65 12.70
C GLY A 265 -4.12 -21.12 12.91
N TYR A 266 -3.15 -21.70 12.18
CA TYR A 266 -2.88 -23.14 12.22
C TYR A 266 -1.52 -23.51 12.84
N LEU A 267 -0.53 -22.60 12.81
CA LEU A 267 0.77 -22.83 13.45
C LEU A 267 0.88 -22.01 14.73
N SER A 268 1.26 -20.75 14.62
CA SER A 268 1.39 -19.84 15.76
C SER A 268 1.41 -18.39 15.32
N PRO A 269 0.81 -17.47 16.10
CA PRO A 269 0.93 -16.03 15.87
C PRO A 269 2.38 -15.52 15.86
N THR A 270 3.30 -16.21 16.54
CA THR A 270 4.73 -15.84 16.58
C THR A 270 5.38 -15.89 15.19
N TYR A 271 4.92 -16.77 14.30
CA TYR A 271 5.46 -16.91 12.95
C TYR A 271 4.79 -15.97 11.93
N ARG A 272 3.88 -15.11 12.38
CA ARG A 272 3.12 -14.19 11.54
C ARG A 272 4.00 -13.35 10.62
N ASP A 273 5.08 -12.80 11.16
CA ASP A 273 5.97 -11.92 10.39
C ASP A 273 7.02 -12.73 9.62
N ALA A 274 7.45 -13.87 10.18
CA ALA A 274 8.44 -14.74 9.57
C ALA A 274 7.99 -15.28 8.20
N ILE A 275 6.69 -15.60 8.04
CA ILE A 275 6.16 -16.14 6.77
C ILE A 275 6.41 -15.19 5.59
N ALA A 276 6.40 -13.88 5.81
CA ALA A 276 6.68 -12.89 4.77
C ALA A 276 8.09 -13.09 4.20
N PHE A 277 9.08 -13.23 5.09
CA PHE A 277 10.47 -13.40 4.68
C PHE A 277 10.72 -14.77 4.07
N VAL A 278 10.05 -15.84 4.58
CA VAL A 278 10.10 -17.16 3.97
C VAL A 278 9.56 -17.12 2.53
N LEU A 279 8.41 -16.49 2.31
CA LEU A 279 7.84 -16.32 0.97
C LEU A 279 8.78 -15.52 0.05
N LEU A 280 9.42 -14.46 0.58
CA LEU A 280 10.40 -13.68 -0.17
C LEU A 280 11.57 -14.56 -0.61
N ILE A 281 12.16 -15.33 0.30
CA ILE A 281 13.30 -16.20 -0.01
C ILE A 281 12.89 -17.26 -1.04
N VAL A 282 11.77 -17.91 -0.83
CA VAL A 282 11.27 -18.97 -1.73
C VAL A 282 11.05 -18.40 -3.14
N ILE A 283 10.38 -17.25 -3.28
CA ILE A 283 10.10 -16.69 -4.60
C ILE A 283 11.39 -16.24 -5.31
N LEU A 284 12.36 -15.67 -4.58
CA LEU A 284 13.63 -15.26 -5.17
C LEU A 284 14.47 -16.44 -5.63
N LEU A 285 14.40 -17.59 -4.94
CA LEU A 285 15.10 -18.81 -5.33
C LEU A 285 14.43 -19.53 -6.51
N VAL A 286 13.09 -19.60 -6.52
CA VAL A 286 12.35 -20.41 -7.51
C VAL A 286 12.00 -19.57 -8.75
N ARG A 287 11.60 -18.31 -8.57
CA ARG A 287 11.14 -17.43 -9.64
C ARG A 287 11.47 -15.96 -9.36
N PRO A 288 12.74 -15.55 -9.53
CA PRO A 288 13.23 -14.22 -9.13
C PRO A 288 12.51 -13.04 -9.82
N ALA A 289 11.85 -13.29 -10.96
CA ALA A 289 11.01 -12.31 -11.63
C ALA A 289 9.63 -12.12 -10.96
N GLY A 290 9.25 -12.97 -9.99
CA GLY A 290 7.91 -13.02 -9.42
C GLY A 290 6.93 -13.83 -10.27
N ILE A 291 5.69 -14.03 -9.75
CA ILE A 291 4.68 -14.89 -10.40
C ILE A 291 4.31 -14.38 -11.79
N PHE A 292 4.14 -13.06 -11.94
CA PHE A 292 3.74 -12.40 -13.21
C PHE A 292 4.85 -11.54 -13.82
N GLY A 293 6.08 -11.62 -13.29
CA GLY A 293 7.23 -10.91 -13.84
C GLY A 293 7.68 -11.50 -15.17
N LYS A 294 8.18 -10.65 -16.07
CA LYS A 294 8.83 -11.08 -17.30
C LYS A 294 10.32 -11.29 -17.01
N ALA A 295 10.84 -12.46 -17.36
CA ALA A 295 12.28 -12.68 -17.33
C ALA A 295 12.96 -11.67 -18.26
N VAL A 296 13.87 -10.88 -17.73
CA VAL A 296 14.74 -10.03 -18.55
C VAL A 296 15.79 -10.95 -19.14
N THR A 297 15.65 -11.30 -20.41
CA THR A 297 16.71 -11.94 -21.18
C THR A 297 17.72 -10.84 -21.45
N GLU A 298 18.83 -10.81 -20.71
CA GLU A 298 20.01 -10.05 -21.13
C GLU A 298 20.44 -10.64 -22.46
N LYS A 299 20.27 -9.87 -23.54
CA LYS A 299 20.96 -10.16 -24.78
C LYS A 299 22.42 -9.81 -24.53
N VAL A 300 23.25 -10.84 -24.39
CA VAL A 300 24.72 -10.76 -24.46
C VAL A 300 25.12 -10.27 -25.85
#